data_f029a66f198ed7c6ec420d2af4263331
#
_entry.id   f029a66f198ed7c6ec420d2af4263331
#
_cell.length_a   1.000
_cell.length_b   1.000
_cell.length_c   1.000
_cell.angle_alpha   90.00
_cell.angle_beta   90.00
_cell.angle_gamma   90.00
#
_symmetry.space_group_name_H-M   'P 1'
#
loop_
_entity.id
_entity.type
_entity.pdbx_description
1 polymer ?
#
loop_
_entity_poly.entity_id
_entity_poly.type
_entity_poly.pdbx_seq_one_letter_code
_entity_poly.pdbx_strand_id
1 'polypeptide(L)'
;MLVALPLSGCGGSPDRRQAPLAGAAIGGPFALTDQDGRPVTDKDFAGRYRAIYFGYSFCPDVCPTTLQGLMQGYHAFAKDKPAQAAKIVPIFISVDPDRDTPAVLKTYVAAFGPELKGLTGTPAEIARVTREYAVSYGKQPVARGTDASHYLMSHSNVVILFGPEGRPITMVPTDQGAQAVSDIFATWVR
;
A
#
# COMPACT_ATOMS: atom_id res chain seq x y z
N MET A 1 7.42 -42.93 -51.51
CA MET A 1 6.75 -41.65 -51.32
C MET A 1 6.74 -41.38 -49.81
N LEU A 2 7.73 -40.64 -49.28
CA LEU A 2 7.76 -40.25 -47.88
C LEU A 2 7.04 -38.91 -47.71
N VAL A 3 6.00 -38.90 -46.92
CA VAL A 3 5.27 -37.69 -46.53
C VAL A 3 5.91 -37.13 -45.27
N ALA A 4 6.56 -35.99 -45.39
CA ALA A 4 7.09 -35.24 -44.24
C ALA A 4 5.97 -34.38 -43.63
N LEU A 5 5.60 -34.65 -42.38
CA LEU A 5 4.71 -33.77 -41.60
C LEU A 5 5.54 -32.62 -41.01
N PRO A 6 5.07 -31.37 -41.13
CA PRO A 6 5.70 -30.25 -40.44
C PRO A 6 5.32 -30.25 -38.95
N LEU A 7 6.31 -30.32 -38.06
CA LEU A 7 6.11 -29.99 -36.65
C LEU A 7 5.92 -28.48 -36.50
N SER A 8 4.67 -28.06 -36.30
CA SER A 8 4.35 -26.71 -35.85
C SER A 8 4.78 -26.55 -34.38
N GLY A 9 5.94 -25.97 -34.15
CA GLY A 9 6.38 -25.55 -32.81
C GLY A 9 5.45 -24.47 -32.27
N CYS A 10 4.68 -24.78 -31.23
CA CYS A 10 4.00 -23.78 -30.41
C CYS A 10 5.07 -22.91 -29.75
N GLY A 11 5.36 -21.77 -30.34
CA GLY A 11 6.12 -20.70 -29.68
C GLY A 11 5.30 -20.14 -28.53
N GLY A 12 5.46 -20.69 -27.34
CA GLY A 12 4.94 -20.11 -26.13
C GLY A 12 5.55 -18.73 -25.95
N SER A 13 4.71 -17.70 -25.90
CA SER A 13 5.15 -16.36 -25.52
C SER A 13 5.85 -16.41 -24.15
N PRO A 14 7.00 -15.71 -23.95
CA PRO A 14 7.70 -15.77 -22.69
C PRO A 14 6.81 -15.25 -21.56
N ASP A 15 6.56 -16.13 -20.63
CA ASP A 15 6.19 -15.97 -19.23
C ASP A 15 5.86 -14.53 -18.80
N ARG A 16 4.59 -14.13 -18.91
CA ARG A 16 4.06 -13.08 -18.06
C ARG A 16 3.99 -13.70 -16.67
N ARG A 17 5.01 -13.45 -15.84
CA ARG A 17 4.98 -13.85 -14.44
C ARG A 17 3.64 -13.44 -13.86
N GLN A 18 2.85 -14.42 -13.47
CA GLN A 18 1.57 -14.16 -12.84
C GLN A 18 1.84 -13.42 -11.53
N ALA A 19 1.19 -12.27 -11.34
CA ALA A 19 1.35 -11.49 -10.12
C ALA A 19 1.02 -12.37 -8.90
N PRO A 20 1.84 -12.36 -7.83
CA PRO A 20 1.65 -13.23 -6.66
C PRO A 20 0.26 -13.14 -6.03
N LEU A 21 -0.38 -11.97 -6.11
CA LEU A 21 -1.74 -11.74 -5.60
C LEU A 21 -2.80 -11.70 -6.70
N ALA A 22 -2.49 -12.22 -7.90
CA ALA A 22 -3.47 -12.27 -8.98
C ALA A 22 -4.70 -13.11 -8.60
N GLY A 23 -5.88 -12.53 -8.73
CA GLY A 23 -7.15 -13.18 -8.36
C GLY A 23 -7.51 -13.09 -6.88
N ALA A 24 -6.66 -12.52 -6.03
CA ALA A 24 -7.01 -12.26 -4.64
C ALA A 24 -8.14 -11.21 -4.57
N ALA A 25 -9.15 -11.50 -3.74
CA ALA A 25 -10.26 -10.58 -3.46
C ALA A 25 -9.82 -9.52 -2.43
N ILE A 26 -8.84 -8.70 -2.81
CA ILE A 26 -8.26 -7.64 -1.98
C ILE A 26 -8.27 -6.36 -2.80
N GLY A 27 -8.78 -5.28 -2.20
CA GLY A 27 -8.94 -3.99 -2.86
C GLY A 27 -10.37 -3.76 -3.33
N GLY A 28 -10.69 -2.52 -3.61
CA GLY A 28 -12.03 -2.10 -3.98
C GLY A 28 -12.16 -0.57 -3.93
N PRO A 29 -13.36 -0.05 -4.19
CA PRO A 29 -13.62 1.36 -4.13
C PRO A 29 -13.57 1.88 -2.69
N PHE A 30 -12.99 3.06 -2.52
CA PHE A 30 -13.05 3.79 -1.27
C PHE A 30 -13.41 5.26 -1.49
N ALA A 31 -13.95 5.89 -0.44
CA ALA A 31 -14.09 7.32 -0.32
C ALA A 31 -13.60 7.70 1.08
N LEU A 32 -12.58 8.52 1.15
CA LEU A 32 -11.84 8.89 2.36
C LEU A 32 -11.53 10.39 2.33
N THR A 33 -10.80 10.87 3.31
CA THR A 33 -10.30 12.25 3.41
C THR A 33 -8.77 12.22 3.43
N ASP A 34 -8.13 13.06 2.62
CA ASP A 34 -6.67 13.18 2.61
C ASP A 34 -6.13 14.04 3.78
N GLN A 35 -4.81 14.09 3.90
CA GLN A 35 -4.12 14.88 4.94
C GLN A 35 -4.36 16.39 4.84
N ASP A 36 -4.89 16.90 3.73
CA ASP A 36 -5.25 18.30 3.53
C ASP A 36 -6.74 18.57 3.78
N GLY A 37 -7.49 17.56 4.23
CA GLY A 37 -8.92 17.65 4.52
C GLY A 37 -9.81 17.58 3.27
N ARG A 38 -9.28 17.12 2.13
CA ARG A 38 -10.02 17.01 0.87
C ARG A 38 -10.60 15.61 0.71
N PRO A 39 -11.84 15.49 0.19
CA PRO A 39 -12.37 14.18 -0.16
C PRO A 39 -11.53 13.55 -1.28
N VAL A 40 -11.25 12.26 -1.15
CA VAL A 40 -10.48 11.48 -2.10
C VAL A 40 -11.08 10.09 -2.28
N THR A 41 -11.04 9.58 -3.50
CA THR A 41 -11.57 8.28 -3.86
C THR A 41 -10.48 7.41 -4.52
N ASP A 42 -10.73 6.13 -4.66
CA ASP A 42 -9.88 5.23 -5.43
C ASP A 42 -9.69 5.68 -6.90
N LYS A 43 -10.66 6.40 -7.46
CA LYS A 43 -10.63 6.92 -8.83
C LYS A 43 -9.61 8.03 -9.03
N ASP A 44 -9.28 8.78 -7.98
CA ASP A 44 -8.25 9.83 -8.02
C ASP A 44 -6.84 9.25 -8.24
N PHE A 45 -6.69 7.95 -8.06
CA PHE A 45 -5.48 7.19 -8.31
C PHE A 45 -5.56 6.28 -9.54
N ALA A 46 -6.61 6.40 -10.36
CA ALA A 46 -6.76 5.57 -11.57
C ALA A 46 -5.57 5.77 -12.52
N GLY A 47 -5.11 4.70 -13.15
CA GLY A 47 -3.95 4.71 -14.03
C GLY A 47 -2.58 4.72 -13.31
N ARG A 48 -2.56 4.77 -11.97
CA ARG A 48 -1.35 4.78 -11.17
C ARG A 48 -1.22 3.52 -10.31
N TYR A 49 0.01 3.10 -10.08
CA TYR A 49 0.30 2.09 -9.07
C TYR A 49 0.10 2.68 -7.68
N ARG A 50 -0.35 1.88 -6.73
CA ARG A 50 -0.57 2.28 -5.34
C ARG A 50 0.14 1.31 -4.41
N ALA A 51 1.08 1.81 -3.61
CA ALA A 51 1.69 1.05 -2.53
C ALA A 51 0.95 1.43 -1.25
N ILE A 52 0.01 0.59 -0.81
CA ILE A 52 -0.93 0.90 0.28
C ILE A 52 -0.50 0.20 1.56
N TYR A 53 -0.42 0.98 2.63
CA TYR A 53 -0.20 0.52 3.99
C TYR A 53 -1.30 1.02 4.93
N PHE A 54 -1.85 0.11 5.75
CA PHE A 54 -2.80 0.45 6.81
C PHE A 54 -2.08 0.47 8.15
N GLY A 55 -2.26 1.54 8.93
CA GLY A 55 -1.61 1.72 10.21
C GLY A 55 -2.21 2.88 11.00
N TYR A 56 -1.51 3.40 11.99
CA TYR A 56 -1.95 4.58 12.77
C TYR A 56 -0.74 5.39 13.23
N SER A 57 -0.90 6.72 13.36
CA SER A 57 0.23 7.62 13.62
C SER A 57 0.78 7.51 15.04
N PHE A 58 -0.03 7.07 15.99
CA PHE A 58 0.36 6.86 17.40
C PHE A 58 1.04 5.50 17.66
N CYS A 59 1.38 4.75 16.59
CA CYS A 59 2.10 3.50 16.71
C CYS A 59 3.57 3.79 17.12
N PRO A 60 4.07 3.18 18.21
CA PRO A 60 5.40 3.51 18.73
C PRO A 60 6.55 2.87 17.92
N ASP A 61 6.30 1.87 17.07
CA ASP A 61 7.36 1.03 16.51
C ASP A 61 7.09 0.61 15.06
N VAL A 62 6.18 -0.34 14.83
CA VAL A 62 6.07 -1.01 13.52
C VAL A 62 5.62 -0.09 12.38
N CYS A 63 4.70 0.87 12.62
CA CYS A 63 4.21 1.73 11.55
C CYS A 63 5.30 2.68 11.03
N PRO A 64 6.04 3.43 11.87
CA PRO A 64 7.11 4.28 11.37
C PRO A 64 8.23 3.48 10.70
N THR A 65 8.58 2.30 11.23
CA THR A 65 9.61 1.44 10.63
C THR A 65 9.18 0.94 9.24
N THR A 66 7.94 0.48 9.09
CA THR A 66 7.40 0.02 7.81
C THR A 66 7.34 1.15 6.77
N LEU A 67 6.86 2.35 7.16
CA LEU A 67 6.84 3.51 6.26
C LEU A 67 8.24 3.97 5.87
N GLN A 68 9.18 3.96 6.81
CA GLN A 68 10.57 4.29 6.52
C GLN A 68 11.16 3.33 5.48
N GLY A 69 10.97 2.01 5.65
CA GLY A 69 11.43 1.00 4.68
C GLY A 69 10.79 1.19 3.30
N LEU A 70 9.46 1.43 3.25
CA LEU A 70 8.75 1.71 2.02
C LEU A 70 9.32 2.93 1.28
N MET A 71 9.48 4.05 2.00
CA MET A 71 9.89 5.31 1.37
C MET A 71 11.37 5.32 1.00
N GLN A 72 12.24 4.68 1.79
CA GLN A 72 13.64 4.48 1.41
C GLN A 72 13.75 3.67 0.09
N GLY A 73 12.97 2.59 -0.03
CA GLY A 73 12.95 1.80 -1.26
C GLY A 73 12.31 2.55 -2.44
N TYR A 74 11.26 3.33 -2.21
CA TYR A 74 10.69 4.20 -3.21
C TYR A 74 11.71 5.23 -3.73
N HIS A 75 12.44 5.89 -2.85
CA HIS A 75 13.47 6.87 -3.24
C HIS A 75 14.65 6.22 -3.95
N ALA A 76 15.07 5.01 -3.53
CA ALA A 76 16.09 4.25 -4.24
C ALA A 76 15.64 3.94 -5.68
N PHE A 77 14.40 3.44 -5.84
CA PHE A 77 13.81 3.20 -7.16
C PHE A 77 13.69 4.48 -8.00
N ALA A 78 13.26 5.58 -7.38
CA ALA A 78 13.08 6.87 -8.06
C ALA A 78 14.40 7.45 -8.58
N LYS A 79 15.51 7.20 -7.87
CA LYS A 79 16.84 7.62 -8.31
C LYS A 79 17.25 6.94 -9.62
N ASP A 80 16.93 5.64 -9.74
CA ASP A 80 17.34 4.85 -10.91
C ASP A 80 16.32 4.93 -12.06
N LYS A 81 15.03 5.04 -11.72
CA LYS A 81 13.91 4.99 -12.67
C LYS A 81 12.85 6.06 -12.38
N PRO A 82 13.17 7.34 -12.48
CA PRO A 82 12.30 8.44 -12.04
C PRO A 82 10.95 8.46 -12.77
N ALA A 83 10.91 8.16 -14.06
CA ALA A 83 9.68 8.14 -14.84
C ALA A 83 8.72 7.03 -14.42
N GLN A 84 9.23 5.89 -13.96
CA GLN A 84 8.39 4.81 -13.44
C GLN A 84 7.98 5.09 -11.99
N ALA A 85 8.88 5.62 -11.16
CA ALA A 85 8.55 6.01 -9.79
C ALA A 85 7.43 7.06 -9.75
N ALA A 86 7.39 8.00 -10.69
CA ALA A 86 6.31 8.97 -10.82
C ALA A 86 4.93 8.32 -11.05
N LYS A 87 4.87 7.07 -11.49
CA LYS A 87 3.62 6.31 -11.64
C LYS A 87 3.15 5.65 -10.34
N ILE A 88 3.95 5.66 -9.28
CA ILE A 88 3.61 5.07 -7.97
C ILE A 88 3.09 6.15 -7.04
N VAL A 89 2.04 5.84 -6.31
CA VAL A 89 1.57 6.64 -5.16
C VAL A 89 1.73 5.78 -3.91
N PRO A 90 2.67 6.10 -3.01
CA PRO A 90 2.67 5.55 -1.67
C PRO A 90 1.50 6.13 -0.88
N ILE A 91 0.73 5.27 -0.22
CA ILE A 91 -0.49 5.66 0.51
C ILE A 91 -0.47 5.01 1.89
N PHE A 92 -0.64 5.84 2.91
CA PHE A 92 -0.90 5.44 4.28
C PHE A 92 -2.39 5.66 4.59
N ILE A 93 -3.12 4.62 5.00
CA ILE A 93 -4.52 4.72 5.40
C ILE A 93 -4.60 4.46 6.91
N SER A 94 -5.08 5.45 7.66
CA SER A 94 -5.24 5.29 9.10
C SER A 94 -6.37 4.31 9.44
N VAL A 95 -6.11 3.45 10.43
CA VAL A 95 -7.11 2.58 11.07
C VAL A 95 -7.60 3.14 12.41
N ASP A 96 -7.16 4.34 12.78
CA ASP A 96 -7.51 5.02 14.02
C ASP A 96 -8.03 6.46 13.77
N PRO A 97 -9.16 6.60 13.12
CA PRO A 97 -9.69 7.91 12.74
C PRO A 97 -10.05 8.80 13.95
N ASP A 98 -10.18 8.23 15.14
CA ASP A 98 -10.46 9.00 16.36
C ASP A 98 -9.28 9.91 16.74
N ARG A 99 -8.03 9.48 16.50
CA ARG A 99 -6.81 10.26 16.78
C ARG A 99 -6.17 10.81 15.53
N ASP A 100 -6.25 10.10 14.42
CA ASP A 100 -5.59 10.46 13.15
C ASP A 100 -6.48 11.41 12.32
N THR A 101 -6.63 12.64 12.81
CA THR A 101 -7.26 13.70 12.03
C THR A 101 -6.41 14.05 10.80
N PRO A 102 -6.97 14.73 9.77
CA PRO A 102 -6.19 15.19 8.63
C PRO A 102 -4.93 15.98 9.03
N ALA A 103 -5.04 16.88 10.01
CA ALA A 103 -3.93 17.70 10.51
C ALA A 103 -2.83 16.86 11.17
N VAL A 104 -3.19 15.84 11.94
CA VAL A 104 -2.23 14.88 12.54
C VAL A 104 -1.52 14.10 11.44
N LEU A 105 -2.29 13.56 10.49
CA LEU A 105 -1.71 12.81 9.38
C LEU A 105 -0.80 13.67 8.50
N LYS A 106 -1.14 14.94 8.28
CA LYS A 106 -0.28 15.86 7.52
C LYS A 106 1.11 15.97 8.11
N THR A 107 1.19 16.12 9.43
CA THR A 107 2.47 16.17 10.15
C THR A 107 3.18 14.81 10.09
N TYR A 108 2.44 13.72 10.30
CA TYR A 108 2.99 12.37 10.33
C TYR A 108 3.59 11.95 8.99
N VAL A 109 2.83 12.05 7.89
CA VAL A 109 3.31 11.61 6.57
C VAL A 109 4.43 12.48 6.04
N ALA A 110 4.46 13.77 6.39
CA ALA A 110 5.53 14.69 5.97
C ALA A 110 6.93 14.24 6.46
N ALA A 111 7.00 13.49 7.56
CA ALA A 111 8.25 12.94 8.08
C ALA A 111 8.88 11.88 7.16
N PHE A 112 8.12 11.31 6.24
CA PHE A 112 8.56 10.24 5.35
C PHE A 112 8.79 10.70 3.89
N GLY A 113 8.41 11.91 3.55
CA GLY A 113 8.60 12.51 2.24
C GLY A 113 7.29 13.04 1.62
N PRO A 114 7.39 13.97 0.67
CA PRO A 114 6.22 14.65 0.08
C PRO A 114 5.36 13.73 -0.81
N GLU A 115 5.89 12.58 -1.22
CA GLU A 115 5.18 11.64 -2.08
C GLU A 115 4.17 10.78 -1.31
N LEU A 116 4.39 10.59 0.00
CA LEU A 116 3.49 9.77 0.83
C LEU A 116 2.17 10.51 1.06
N LYS A 117 1.07 9.86 0.69
CA LYS A 117 -0.29 10.34 0.93
C LYS A 117 -0.84 9.72 2.21
N GLY A 118 -1.38 10.55 3.11
CA GLY A 118 -2.09 10.11 4.30
C GLY A 118 -3.60 10.21 4.10
N LEU A 119 -4.31 9.14 4.37
CA LEU A 119 -5.77 9.10 4.24
C LEU A 119 -6.39 8.71 5.58
N THR A 120 -7.51 9.35 5.91
CA THR A 120 -8.35 9.05 7.06
C THR A 120 -9.82 9.15 6.65
N GLY A 121 -10.74 8.98 7.58
CA GLY A 121 -12.17 9.10 7.32
C GLY A 121 -12.97 8.94 8.59
N THR A 122 -14.28 8.79 8.47
CA THR A 122 -15.12 8.40 9.59
C THR A 122 -14.85 6.94 9.98
N PRO A 123 -15.17 6.53 11.22
CA PRO A 123 -15.06 5.12 11.62
C PRO A 123 -15.79 4.15 10.68
N ALA A 124 -16.92 4.57 10.10
CA ALA A 124 -17.68 3.75 9.14
C ALA A 124 -16.96 3.59 7.79
N GLU A 125 -16.31 4.64 7.30
CA GLU A 125 -15.51 4.61 6.07
C GLU A 125 -14.27 3.75 6.25
N ILE A 126 -13.58 3.87 7.39
CA ILE A 126 -12.43 3.03 7.72
C ILE A 126 -12.85 1.57 7.85
N ALA A 127 -13.95 1.27 8.53
CA ALA A 127 -14.46 -0.09 8.64
C ALA A 127 -14.86 -0.69 7.29
N ARG A 128 -15.29 0.13 6.34
CA ARG A 128 -15.60 -0.31 4.99
C ARG A 128 -14.33 -0.60 4.20
N VAL A 129 -13.38 0.35 4.13
CA VAL A 129 -12.15 0.17 3.34
C VAL A 129 -11.29 -0.98 3.88
N THR A 130 -11.21 -1.16 5.20
CA THR A 130 -10.45 -2.28 5.78
C THR A 130 -11.04 -3.64 5.41
N ARG A 131 -12.37 -3.78 5.31
CA ARG A 131 -13.02 -5.01 4.79
C ARG A 131 -12.68 -5.24 3.31
N GLU A 132 -12.79 -4.21 2.47
CA GLU A 132 -12.46 -4.31 1.03
C GLU A 132 -10.99 -4.71 0.79
N TYR A 133 -10.10 -4.28 1.69
CA TYR A 133 -8.67 -4.55 1.59
C TYR A 133 -8.20 -5.72 2.46
N ALA A 134 -9.12 -6.48 3.05
CA ALA A 134 -8.85 -7.64 3.91
C ALA A 134 -7.90 -7.32 5.09
N VAL A 135 -8.05 -6.14 5.69
CA VAL A 135 -7.24 -5.66 6.81
C VAL A 135 -7.96 -5.91 8.13
N SER A 136 -7.34 -6.68 9.02
CA SER A 136 -7.77 -6.79 10.42
C SER A 136 -7.22 -5.62 11.22
N TYR A 137 -8.03 -5.03 12.09
CA TYR A 137 -7.60 -4.01 13.03
C TYR A 137 -8.50 -3.98 14.26
N GLY A 138 -8.03 -3.40 15.37
CA GLY A 138 -8.82 -3.24 16.58
C GLY A 138 -8.05 -2.54 17.69
N LYS A 139 -8.79 -1.88 18.59
CA LYS A 139 -8.20 -1.29 19.81
C LYS A 139 -7.76 -2.40 20.76
N GLN A 140 -6.56 -2.28 21.30
CA GLN A 140 -6.06 -3.18 22.32
C GLN A 140 -6.58 -2.75 23.71
N PRO A 141 -6.82 -3.69 24.62
CA PRO A 141 -7.18 -3.37 26.01
C PRO A 141 -6.10 -2.50 26.65
N VAL A 142 -6.54 -1.44 27.33
CA VAL A 142 -5.65 -0.58 28.12
C VAL A 142 -5.49 -1.17 29.52
N ALA A 143 -4.26 -1.15 30.06
CA ALA A 143 -4.01 -1.64 31.42
C ALA A 143 -4.80 -0.81 32.47
N ARG A 144 -5.19 -1.45 33.57
CA ARG A 144 -5.88 -0.76 34.67
C ARG A 144 -5.01 0.40 35.18
N GLY A 145 -5.63 1.58 35.33
CA GLY A 145 -4.94 2.79 35.81
C GLY A 145 -4.21 3.59 34.74
N THR A 146 -4.22 3.13 33.48
CA THR A 146 -3.71 3.91 32.36
C THR A 146 -4.84 4.79 31.79
N ASP A 147 -4.52 5.99 31.35
CA ASP A 147 -5.46 6.84 30.64
C ASP A 147 -5.99 6.12 29.38
N ALA A 148 -7.31 6.08 29.25
CA ALA A 148 -7.99 5.40 28.15
C ALA A 148 -7.63 5.96 26.77
N SER A 149 -7.04 7.15 26.69
CA SER A 149 -6.54 7.74 25.43
C SER A 149 -5.23 7.11 24.95
N HIS A 150 -4.48 6.42 25.81
CA HIS A 150 -3.20 5.77 25.50
C HIS A 150 -3.37 4.32 25.01
N TYR A 151 -4.41 4.04 24.23
CA TYR A 151 -4.59 2.70 23.65
C TYR A 151 -3.66 2.47 22.47
N LEU A 152 -3.31 1.21 22.22
CA LEU A 152 -2.67 0.75 21.01
C LEU A 152 -3.70 0.12 20.07
N MET A 153 -3.37 0.09 18.76
CA MET A 153 -4.16 -0.63 17.78
C MET A 153 -3.39 -1.88 17.36
N SER A 154 -4.09 -3.01 17.26
CA SER A 154 -3.63 -4.13 16.43
C SER A 154 -4.07 -3.90 15.00
N HIS A 155 -3.24 -4.23 14.03
CA HIS A 155 -3.59 -4.20 12.61
C HIS A 155 -2.70 -5.14 11.79
N SER A 156 -3.16 -5.47 10.58
CA SER A 156 -2.34 -6.19 9.61
C SER A 156 -1.15 -5.34 9.19
N ASN A 157 0.08 -5.84 9.40
CA ASN A 157 1.32 -5.12 9.07
C ASN A 157 1.86 -5.57 7.71
N VAL A 158 1.24 -5.11 6.64
CA VAL A 158 1.64 -5.44 5.26
C VAL A 158 1.44 -4.25 4.33
N VAL A 159 2.42 -4.01 3.46
CA VAL A 159 2.27 -3.09 2.33
C VAL A 159 1.94 -3.89 1.09
N ILE A 160 0.90 -3.52 0.38
CA ILE A 160 0.50 -4.18 -0.87
C ILE A 160 0.64 -3.20 -2.03
N LEU A 161 1.31 -3.65 -3.10
CA LEU A 161 1.36 -2.94 -4.37
C LEU A 161 0.14 -3.32 -5.20
N PHE A 162 -0.62 -2.31 -5.61
CA PHE A 162 -1.74 -2.41 -6.55
C PHE A 162 -1.37 -1.82 -7.91
N GLY A 163 -1.88 -2.43 -8.96
CA GLY A 163 -1.70 -1.95 -10.33
C GLY A 163 -2.58 -0.75 -10.70
N PRO A 164 -2.39 -0.19 -11.90
CA PRO A 164 -3.14 0.98 -12.37
C PRO A 164 -4.66 0.78 -12.40
N GLU A 165 -5.10 -0.46 -12.55
CA GLU A 165 -6.52 -0.85 -12.56
C GLU A 165 -7.08 -1.17 -11.17
N GLY A 166 -6.27 -0.99 -10.11
CA GLY A 166 -6.66 -1.28 -8.74
C GLY A 166 -6.60 -2.74 -8.31
N ARG A 167 -6.04 -3.62 -9.14
CA ARG A 167 -5.87 -5.04 -8.79
C ARG A 167 -4.60 -5.23 -7.94
N PRO A 168 -4.61 -6.11 -6.93
CA PRO A 168 -3.43 -6.40 -6.15
C PRO A 168 -2.38 -7.15 -6.98
N ILE A 169 -1.12 -6.80 -6.80
CA ILE A 169 0.01 -7.39 -7.51
C ILE A 169 0.83 -8.26 -6.56
N THR A 170 1.39 -7.67 -5.52
CA THR A 170 2.31 -8.34 -4.59
C THR A 170 2.40 -7.60 -3.26
N MET A 171 2.91 -8.28 -2.25
CA MET A 171 3.37 -7.64 -1.01
C MET A 171 4.72 -6.95 -1.25
N VAL A 172 4.95 -5.83 -0.57
CA VAL A 172 6.21 -5.08 -0.62
C VAL A 172 7.01 -5.40 0.64
N PRO A 173 8.24 -5.95 0.54
CA PRO A 173 9.03 -6.43 1.67
C PRO A 173 9.77 -5.28 2.38
N THR A 174 9.05 -4.45 3.12
CA THR A 174 9.58 -3.25 3.77
C THR A 174 10.55 -3.52 4.91
N ASP A 175 10.58 -4.74 5.43
CA ASP A 175 11.47 -5.27 6.46
C ASP A 175 12.79 -5.86 5.92
N GLN A 176 12.93 -5.98 4.59
CA GLN A 176 14.12 -6.54 3.94
C GLN A 176 15.07 -5.48 3.36
N GLY A 177 14.86 -4.23 3.72
CA GLY A 177 15.69 -3.10 3.31
C GLY A 177 15.26 -2.44 2.00
N ALA A 178 15.81 -1.26 1.74
CA ALA A 178 15.42 -0.39 0.63
C ALA A 178 15.60 -1.05 -0.76
N GLN A 179 16.63 -1.88 -0.94
CA GLN A 179 16.89 -2.55 -2.20
C GLN A 179 15.78 -3.55 -2.55
N ALA A 180 15.33 -4.35 -1.58
CA ALA A 180 14.26 -5.32 -1.82
C ALA A 180 12.94 -4.65 -2.24
N VAL A 181 12.61 -3.51 -1.64
CA VAL A 181 11.45 -2.70 -2.05
C VAL A 181 11.64 -2.14 -3.46
N SER A 182 12.83 -1.59 -3.77
CA SER A 182 13.18 -1.08 -5.11
C SER A 182 13.07 -2.16 -6.18
N ASP A 183 13.53 -3.37 -5.91
CA ASP A 183 13.49 -4.52 -6.83
C ASP A 183 12.04 -4.96 -7.13
N ILE A 184 11.15 -4.91 -6.12
CA ILE A 184 9.72 -5.17 -6.33
C ILE A 184 9.13 -4.12 -7.27
N PHE A 185 9.43 -2.84 -7.07
CA PHE A 185 8.94 -1.79 -7.97
C PHE A 185 9.54 -1.96 -9.39
N ALA A 186 10.83 -2.26 -9.50
CA ALA A 186 11.48 -2.53 -10.79
C ALA A 186 10.87 -3.74 -11.54
N THR A 187 10.39 -4.72 -10.79
CA THR A 187 9.76 -5.93 -11.37
C THR A 187 8.36 -5.65 -11.92
N TRP A 188 7.56 -4.84 -11.24
CA TRP A 188 6.13 -4.72 -11.51
C TRP A 188 5.69 -3.40 -12.11
N VAL A 189 6.41 -2.30 -11.92
CA VAL A 189 6.05 -0.97 -12.44
C VAL A 189 6.58 -0.79 -13.87
N ARG A 190 5.67 -0.50 -14.80
CA ARG A 190 5.95 -0.36 -16.24
C ARG A 190 5.76 1.07 -16.71
#